data_9cdc4f5ccc168db28f8ab630efda9402
#
_entry.id   9cdc4f5ccc168db28f8ab630efda9402
#
_cell.length_a   1.000
_cell.length_b   1.000
_cell.length_c   1.000
_cell.angle_alpha   90.00
_cell.angle_beta   90.00
_cell.angle_gamma   90.00
#
_symmetry.space_group_name_H-M   'P 1'
#
loop_
_entity.id
_entity.type
_entity.pdbx_description
1 polymer ?
#
loop_
_entity_poly.entity_id
_entity_poly.type
_entity_poly.pdbx_seq_one_letter_code
_entity_poly.pdbx_strand_id
1 'polypeptide(L)'
;VLRWPWLLSALLSLAAPAQELTLRTVQQASSTVKYDPDGGPLKPGLCLEILRAVERQDPGLHFTGLDQLVPLKRVERSLAEGLVDAFFCLLKSPEREKQWRYAPVALYTVRHVVVQRADDPRNPDSLAQLAALSRRKPVLVMRGTALARRLVSANVAVAEVGSEREALQMLVMGRADAIYGQDINLRRHVAQSKLGDKLKFGRTAFQEEPQFLALRADLPAAHEERLTQALRKLEKDGTLRQLADKYR
;
A
#
# COMPACT_ATOMS: atom_id res chain seq x y z
N VAL A 1 -17.64 42.29 -60.64
CA VAL A 1 -16.68 41.87 -59.62
C VAL A 1 -17.50 41.36 -58.44
N LEU A 2 -17.68 40.02 -58.35
CA LEU A 2 -18.51 39.38 -57.33
C LEU A 2 -17.58 38.90 -56.20
N ARG A 3 -17.67 39.44 -54.98
CA ARG A 3 -16.92 39.03 -53.79
C ARG A 3 -17.76 38.02 -53.02
N TRP A 4 -17.30 36.78 -52.91
CA TRP A 4 -17.88 35.69 -52.09
C TRP A 4 -17.37 35.80 -50.67
N PRO A 5 -18.23 35.86 -49.61
CA PRO A 5 -17.77 35.82 -48.26
C PRO A 5 -17.54 34.36 -47.83
N TRP A 6 -16.33 34.05 -47.35
CA TRP A 6 -15.97 32.81 -46.73
C TRP A 6 -16.62 32.74 -45.32
N LEU A 7 -17.64 31.90 -45.17
CA LEU A 7 -18.18 31.56 -43.86
C LEU A 7 -17.21 30.58 -43.20
N LEU A 8 -16.40 31.04 -42.25
CA LEU A 8 -15.69 30.20 -41.31
C LEU A 8 -16.72 29.59 -40.30
N SER A 9 -17.12 28.35 -40.51
CA SER A 9 -17.85 27.60 -39.51
C SER A 9 -16.88 27.19 -38.39
N ALA A 10 -16.91 27.90 -37.26
CA ALA A 10 -16.23 27.49 -36.03
C ALA A 10 -16.96 26.29 -35.48
N LEU A 11 -16.38 25.08 -35.64
CA LEU A 11 -16.79 23.86 -34.92
C LEU A 11 -16.45 24.02 -33.44
N LEU A 12 -17.41 24.50 -32.64
CA LEU A 12 -17.37 24.37 -31.20
C LEU A 12 -17.45 22.87 -30.87
N SER A 13 -16.35 22.25 -30.58
CA SER A 13 -16.32 20.92 -29.95
C SER A 13 -16.94 21.05 -28.56
N LEU A 14 -18.20 20.74 -28.42
CA LEU A 14 -18.83 20.52 -27.13
C LEU A 14 -18.15 19.30 -26.52
N ALA A 15 -17.23 19.52 -25.58
CA ALA A 15 -16.74 18.47 -24.71
C ALA A 15 -17.94 17.88 -23.95
N ALA A 16 -18.31 16.65 -24.24
CA ALA A 16 -19.34 15.96 -23.49
C ALA A 16 -18.92 15.97 -22.00
N PRO A 17 -19.85 16.28 -21.07
CA PRO A 17 -19.53 16.22 -19.65
C PRO A 17 -19.01 14.82 -19.33
N ALA A 18 -17.86 14.74 -18.64
CA ALA A 18 -17.31 13.47 -18.21
C ALA A 18 -18.38 12.75 -17.36
N GLN A 19 -18.78 11.56 -17.78
CA GLN A 19 -19.82 10.78 -17.10
C GLN A 19 -19.36 10.53 -15.65
N GLU A 20 -20.19 10.96 -14.69
CA GLU A 20 -19.98 10.74 -13.26
C GLU A 20 -19.95 9.24 -12.96
N LEU A 21 -18.93 8.81 -12.23
CA LEU A 21 -18.74 7.42 -11.80
C LEU A 21 -18.42 7.38 -10.32
N THR A 22 -19.36 6.85 -9.54
CA THR A 22 -19.18 6.64 -8.10
C THR A 22 -18.89 5.17 -7.82
N LEU A 23 -17.80 4.89 -7.12
CA LEU A 23 -17.32 3.56 -6.75
C LEU A 23 -17.29 3.42 -5.23
N ARG A 24 -17.74 2.25 -4.75
CA ARG A 24 -17.72 1.91 -3.33
C ARG A 24 -16.33 1.41 -2.94
N THR A 25 -15.81 1.90 -1.82
CA THR A 25 -14.54 1.46 -1.22
C THR A 25 -14.68 1.40 0.30
N VAL A 26 -13.62 1.03 1.00
CA VAL A 26 -13.50 1.05 2.46
C VAL A 26 -12.07 1.36 2.86
N GLN A 27 -11.83 1.70 4.12
CA GLN A 27 -10.48 1.83 4.69
C GLN A 27 -10.06 0.56 5.44
N GLN A 28 -8.77 0.23 5.42
CA GLN A 28 -8.21 -0.90 6.17
C GLN A 28 -7.81 -0.48 7.59
N ALA A 29 -8.41 -1.10 8.59
CA ALA A 29 -8.18 -0.78 10.00
C ALA A 29 -6.77 -1.12 10.53
N SER A 30 -6.05 -2.06 9.90
CA SER A 30 -4.80 -2.61 10.46
C SER A 30 -3.52 -1.96 9.92
N SER A 31 -3.61 -0.86 9.17
CA SER A 31 -2.43 -0.21 8.59
C SER A 31 -2.58 1.31 8.57
N THR A 32 -2.03 1.96 9.58
CA THR A 32 -2.02 3.42 9.70
C THR A 32 -1.17 4.11 8.62
N VAL A 33 -0.27 3.37 7.95
CA VAL A 33 0.43 3.90 6.77
C VAL A 33 -0.51 4.01 5.58
N LYS A 34 -1.41 3.04 5.40
CA LYS A 34 -2.37 3.04 4.30
C LYS A 34 -3.52 4.00 4.56
N TYR A 35 -4.11 3.90 5.74
CA TYR A 35 -5.24 4.70 6.19
C TYR A 35 -5.03 5.07 7.65
N ASP A 36 -4.96 6.35 7.94
CA ASP A 36 -4.72 6.85 9.29
C ASP A 36 -5.78 7.89 9.68
N PRO A 37 -6.86 7.47 10.34
CA PRO A 37 -7.91 8.39 10.76
C PRO A 37 -7.40 9.47 11.74
N ASP A 38 -6.32 9.17 12.48
CA ASP A 38 -5.71 10.07 13.45
C ASP A 38 -4.54 10.88 12.86
N GLY A 39 -4.17 10.61 11.60
CA GLY A 39 -3.01 11.22 10.93
C GLY A 39 -3.20 12.68 10.51
N GLY A 40 -4.42 13.19 10.65
CA GLY A 40 -4.81 14.54 10.26
C GLY A 40 -4.68 14.78 8.75
N PRO A 41 -4.91 16.03 8.30
CA PRO A 41 -4.94 16.36 6.88
C PRO A 41 -3.59 16.22 6.18
N LEU A 42 -2.47 16.28 6.93
CA LEU A 42 -1.12 16.20 6.35
C LEU A 42 -0.67 14.77 6.04
N LYS A 43 -1.11 13.78 6.83
CA LYS A 43 -0.76 12.36 6.64
C LYS A 43 -1.95 11.43 6.92
N PRO A 44 -3.03 11.55 6.15
CA PRO A 44 -4.24 10.75 6.38
C PRO A 44 -4.10 9.28 5.99
N GLY A 45 -2.95 8.91 5.45
CA GLY A 45 -2.62 7.58 4.94
C GLY A 45 -2.33 7.60 3.43
N LEU A 46 -1.27 6.89 3.04
CA LEU A 46 -0.78 6.86 1.65
C LEU A 46 -1.87 6.45 0.66
N CYS A 47 -2.65 5.43 0.98
CA CYS A 47 -3.68 4.92 0.07
C CYS A 47 -4.86 5.88 -0.07
N LEU A 48 -5.20 6.59 0.99
CA LEU A 48 -6.21 7.65 0.92
C LEU A 48 -5.71 8.83 0.08
N GLU A 49 -4.43 9.22 0.21
CA GLU A 49 -3.85 10.27 -0.62
C GLU A 49 -3.78 9.89 -2.11
N ILE A 50 -3.46 8.62 -2.42
CA ILE A 50 -3.49 8.10 -3.80
C ILE A 50 -4.92 8.13 -4.34
N LEU A 51 -5.91 7.66 -3.58
CA LEU A 51 -7.33 7.72 -3.96
C LEU A 51 -7.73 9.17 -4.28
N ARG A 52 -7.43 10.12 -3.40
CA ARG A 52 -7.72 11.54 -3.62
C ARG A 52 -6.96 12.12 -4.82
N ALA A 53 -5.77 11.62 -5.14
CA ALA A 53 -5.06 11.99 -6.35
C ALA A 53 -5.78 11.49 -7.61
N VAL A 54 -6.36 10.29 -7.56
CA VAL A 54 -7.20 9.75 -8.66
C VAL A 54 -8.43 10.63 -8.89
N GLU A 55 -9.14 11.03 -7.83
CA GLU A 55 -10.30 11.95 -7.94
C GLU A 55 -9.90 13.32 -8.52
N ARG A 56 -8.74 13.86 -8.13
CA ARG A 56 -8.24 15.13 -8.71
C ARG A 56 -7.83 14.96 -10.17
N GLN A 57 -7.27 13.80 -10.54
CA GLN A 57 -6.84 13.51 -11.91
C GLN A 57 -8.03 13.33 -12.86
N ASP A 58 -9.15 12.82 -12.36
CA ASP A 58 -10.41 12.66 -13.07
C ASP A 58 -11.56 13.11 -12.16
N PRO A 59 -12.00 14.37 -12.23
CA PRO A 59 -13.05 14.93 -11.37
C PRO A 59 -14.41 14.24 -11.46
N GLY A 60 -14.66 13.46 -12.50
CA GLY A 60 -15.87 12.61 -12.60
C GLY A 60 -15.74 11.24 -11.93
N LEU A 61 -14.61 10.94 -11.27
CA LEU A 61 -14.45 9.75 -10.43
C LEU A 61 -14.64 10.11 -8.96
N HIS A 62 -15.53 9.40 -8.28
CA HIS A 62 -15.84 9.58 -6.86
C HIS A 62 -15.79 8.26 -6.11
N PHE A 63 -15.31 8.29 -4.87
CA PHE A 63 -15.29 7.11 -4.00
C PHE A 63 -16.11 7.36 -2.74
N THR A 64 -16.96 6.38 -2.39
CA THR A 64 -17.82 6.39 -1.19
C THR A 64 -17.41 5.26 -0.23
N GLY A 65 -17.82 5.35 1.06
CA GLY A 65 -17.51 4.35 2.07
C GLY A 65 -16.16 4.57 2.79
N LEU A 66 -15.55 5.75 2.63
CA LEU A 66 -14.28 6.11 3.29
C LEU A 66 -14.42 6.36 4.80
N ASP A 67 -15.62 6.40 5.32
CA ASP A 67 -15.96 6.42 6.74
C ASP A 67 -15.89 5.02 7.38
N GLN A 68 -15.82 3.96 6.57
CA GLN A 68 -15.79 2.59 7.03
C GLN A 68 -14.36 2.06 7.18
N LEU A 69 -13.93 1.88 8.43
CA LEU A 69 -12.64 1.29 8.77
C LEU A 69 -12.83 -0.18 9.16
N VAL A 70 -12.37 -1.11 8.33
CA VAL A 70 -12.63 -2.54 8.50
C VAL A 70 -11.34 -3.39 8.43
N PRO A 71 -11.30 -4.55 9.11
CA PRO A 71 -10.18 -5.49 9.01
C PRO A 71 -9.96 -6.00 7.57
N LEU A 72 -8.70 -6.29 7.21
CA LEU A 72 -8.34 -6.75 5.85
C LEU A 72 -9.17 -7.94 5.36
N LYS A 73 -9.47 -8.91 6.22
CA LYS A 73 -10.33 -10.07 5.89
C LYS A 73 -11.73 -9.66 5.45
N ARG A 74 -12.29 -8.59 6.05
CA ARG A 74 -13.58 -8.05 5.63
C ARG A 74 -13.47 -7.31 4.30
N VAL A 75 -12.37 -6.57 4.06
CA VAL A 75 -12.10 -5.95 2.75
C VAL A 75 -12.11 -7.02 1.65
N GLU A 76 -11.33 -8.10 1.84
CA GLU A 76 -11.22 -9.20 0.88
C GLU A 76 -12.59 -9.83 0.60
N ARG A 77 -13.35 -10.10 1.64
CA ARG A 77 -14.71 -10.64 1.51
C ARG A 77 -15.65 -9.68 0.75
N SER A 78 -15.62 -8.40 1.11
CA SER A 78 -16.47 -7.39 0.46
C SER A 78 -16.16 -7.19 -1.03
N LEU A 79 -14.88 -7.31 -1.43
CA LEU A 79 -14.48 -7.33 -2.86
C LEU A 79 -15.01 -8.56 -3.57
N ALA A 80 -14.87 -9.76 -2.97
CA ALA A 80 -15.30 -11.02 -3.55
C ALA A 80 -16.84 -11.09 -3.70
N GLU A 81 -17.58 -10.52 -2.74
CA GLU A 81 -19.05 -10.46 -2.73
C GLU A 81 -19.62 -9.26 -3.53
N GLY A 82 -18.77 -8.40 -4.13
CA GLY A 82 -19.21 -7.22 -4.90
C GLY A 82 -19.83 -6.10 -4.06
N LEU A 83 -19.63 -6.11 -2.74
CA LEU A 83 -20.08 -5.06 -1.83
C LEU A 83 -19.18 -3.81 -1.91
N VAL A 84 -17.93 -4.00 -2.32
CA VAL A 84 -16.93 -2.96 -2.60
C VAL A 84 -16.51 -3.11 -4.06
N ASP A 85 -16.44 -1.99 -4.78
CA ASP A 85 -16.12 -1.96 -6.21
C ASP A 85 -14.60 -1.90 -6.45
N ALA A 86 -13.88 -1.18 -5.57
CA ALA A 86 -12.44 -0.96 -5.67
C ALA A 86 -11.80 -0.84 -4.28
N PHE A 87 -10.55 -1.34 -4.13
CA PHE A 87 -9.78 -1.19 -2.91
C PHE A 87 -8.31 -0.86 -3.21
N PHE A 88 -7.83 0.26 -2.65
CA PHE A 88 -6.48 0.75 -2.88
C PHE A 88 -5.44 0.01 -2.03
N CYS A 89 -4.26 -0.22 -2.62
CA CYS A 89 -3.07 -0.73 -1.93
C CYS A 89 -3.20 -2.17 -1.42
N LEU A 90 -3.57 -3.07 -2.31
CA LEU A 90 -3.62 -4.50 -2.03
C LEU A 90 -2.50 -5.23 -2.79
N LEU A 91 -1.81 -6.14 -2.09
CA LEU A 91 -0.85 -7.05 -2.69
C LEU A 91 -1.57 -8.06 -3.61
N LYS A 92 -0.95 -8.39 -4.73
CA LYS A 92 -1.37 -9.53 -5.55
C LYS A 92 -0.96 -10.84 -4.89
N SER A 93 -1.79 -11.86 -5.04
CA SER A 93 -1.43 -13.26 -4.83
C SER A 93 -2.25 -14.15 -5.76
N PRO A 94 -1.78 -15.36 -6.09
CA PRO A 94 -2.53 -16.28 -6.94
C PRO A 94 -3.95 -16.58 -6.45
N GLU A 95 -4.16 -16.62 -5.12
CA GLU A 95 -5.47 -16.85 -4.52
C GLU A 95 -6.41 -15.65 -4.71
N ARG A 96 -5.87 -14.43 -4.61
CA ARG A 96 -6.61 -13.18 -4.79
C ARG A 96 -6.96 -12.93 -6.25
N GLU A 97 -6.04 -13.22 -7.18
CA GLU A 97 -6.25 -13.06 -8.61
C GLU A 97 -7.33 -14.00 -9.18
N LYS A 98 -7.69 -15.06 -8.45
CA LYS A 98 -8.84 -15.92 -8.77
C LYS A 98 -10.18 -15.30 -8.36
N GLN A 99 -10.21 -14.31 -7.48
CA GLN A 99 -11.41 -13.74 -6.88
C GLN A 99 -11.75 -12.34 -7.37
N TRP A 100 -10.74 -11.54 -7.71
CA TRP A 100 -10.89 -10.16 -8.21
C TRP A 100 -9.75 -9.78 -9.13
N ARG A 101 -9.90 -8.65 -9.82
CA ARG A 101 -8.92 -8.14 -10.77
C ARG A 101 -8.06 -7.05 -10.13
N TYR A 102 -7.03 -6.63 -10.83
CA TYR A 102 -6.14 -5.56 -10.42
C TYR A 102 -5.84 -4.63 -11.59
N ALA A 103 -5.95 -3.32 -11.38
CA ALA A 103 -5.43 -2.36 -12.33
C ALA A 103 -3.91 -2.58 -12.53
N PRO A 104 -3.42 -2.54 -13.79
CA PRO A 104 -2.04 -2.92 -14.11
C PRO A 104 -1.00 -1.82 -13.82
N VAL A 105 -1.24 -0.98 -12.81
CA VAL A 105 -0.35 0.10 -12.37
C VAL A 105 0.01 -0.12 -10.92
N ALA A 106 1.31 -0.19 -10.61
CA ALA A 106 1.79 -0.28 -9.25
C ALA A 106 1.64 1.08 -8.56
N LEU A 107 0.90 1.12 -7.46
CA LEU A 107 0.66 2.36 -6.70
C LEU A 107 1.93 2.79 -5.94
N TYR A 108 2.59 1.83 -5.31
CA TYR A 108 3.90 1.94 -4.68
C TYR A 108 4.44 0.54 -4.36
N THR A 109 5.71 0.44 -3.99
CA THR A 109 6.34 -0.83 -3.63
C THR A 109 6.73 -0.81 -2.16
N VAL A 110 6.37 -1.86 -1.41
CA VAL A 110 6.88 -2.11 -0.07
C VAL A 110 8.11 -2.99 -0.14
N ARG A 111 9.06 -2.76 0.75
CA ARG A 111 10.26 -3.59 0.93
C ARG A 111 10.15 -4.36 2.22
N HIS A 112 10.49 -5.63 2.19
CA HIS A 112 10.66 -6.40 3.40
C HIS A 112 12.08 -6.19 3.92
N VAL A 113 12.18 -5.66 5.11
CA VAL A 113 13.45 -5.29 5.74
C VAL A 113 13.56 -5.85 7.16
N VAL A 114 14.77 -5.83 7.68
CA VAL A 114 15.07 -6.17 9.07
C VAL A 114 15.37 -4.88 9.83
N VAL A 115 14.83 -4.78 11.07
CA VAL A 115 15.26 -3.78 12.06
C VAL A 115 15.95 -4.51 13.20
N GLN A 116 17.10 -3.97 13.63
CA GLN A 116 17.93 -4.48 14.72
C GLN A 116 18.28 -3.37 15.70
N ARG A 117 18.85 -3.73 16.86
CA ARG A 117 19.46 -2.72 17.71
C ARG A 117 20.66 -2.07 16.98
N ALA A 118 20.88 -0.79 17.24
CA ALA A 118 21.97 -0.04 16.61
C ALA A 118 23.37 -0.62 16.92
N ASP A 119 23.54 -1.16 18.14
CA ASP A 119 24.77 -1.78 18.64
C ASP A 119 25.02 -3.21 18.14
N ASP A 120 24.06 -3.86 17.49
CA ASP A 120 24.23 -5.20 16.94
C ASP A 120 25.13 -5.15 15.70
N PRO A 121 26.33 -5.78 15.69
CA PRO A 121 27.22 -5.74 14.53
C PRO A 121 26.72 -6.59 13.34
N ARG A 122 25.80 -7.51 13.59
CA ARG A 122 25.27 -8.40 12.57
C ARG A 122 24.40 -7.62 11.59
N ASN A 123 24.38 -8.03 10.33
CA ASN A 123 23.56 -7.42 9.29
C ASN A 123 23.13 -8.51 8.30
N PRO A 124 22.12 -9.32 8.65
CA PRO A 124 21.68 -10.40 7.78
C PRO A 124 21.20 -9.85 6.43
N ASP A 125 21.71 -10.43 5.34
CA ASP A 125 21.40 -10.03 3.96
C ASP A 125 20.60 -11.10 3.20
N SER A 126 20.32 -12.22 3.85
CA SER A 126 19.57 -13.34 3.28
C SER A 126 18.68 -14.03 4.32
N LEU A 127 17.66 -14.75 3.86
CA LEU A 127 16.81 -15.54 4.75
C LEU A 127 17.60 -16.64 5.46
N ALA A 128 18.64 -17.18 4.84
CA ALA A 128 19.52 -18.18 5.46
C ALA A 128 20.30 -17.58 6.64
N GLN A 129 20.85 -16.37 6.51
CA GLN A 129 21.52 -15.66 7.59
C GLN A 129 20.53 -15.27 8.69
N LEU A 130 19.30 -14.88 8.32
CA LEU A 130 18.25 -14.58 9.28
C LEU A 130 17.81 -15.84 10.06
N ALA A 131 17.76 -17.00 9.40
CA ALA A 131 17.53 -18.29 10.04
C ALA A 131 18.65 -18.64 11.03
N ALA A 132 19.91 -18.44 10.66
CA ALA A 132 21.03 -18.64 11.57
C ALA A 132 20.98 -17.70 12.79
N LEU A 133 20.63 -16.42 12.59
CA LEU A 133 20.44 -15.46 13.68
C LEU A 133 19.30 -15.87 14.60
N SER A 134 18.21 -16.39 14.05
CA SER A 134 17.02 -16.78 14.81
C SER A 134 17.19 -18.01 15.72
N ARG A 135 18.28 -18.78 15.58
CA ARG A 135 18.60 -19.92 16.47
C ARG A 135 18.84 -19.49 17.92
N ARG A 136 19.30 -18.28 18.12
CA ARG A 136 19.57 -17.73 19.46
C ARG A 136 18.32 -17.08 20.07
N LYS A 137 17.63 -16.26 19.29
CA LYS A 137 16.38 -15.59 19.66
C LYS A 137 15.51 -15.47 18.43
N PRO A 138 14.19 -15.69 18.57
CA PRO A 138 13.30 -15.64 17.42
C PRO A 138 13.26 -14.24 16.79
N VAL A 139 13.01 -14.20 15.48
CA VAL A 139 12.73 -12.97 14.74
C VAL A 139 11.28 -12.57 15.00
N LEU A 140 11.06 -11.32 15.39
CA LEU A 140 9.73 -10.78 15.59
C LEU A 140 9.08 -10.47 14.25
N VAL A 141 7.81 -10.81 14.11
CA VAL A 141 7.01 -10.56 12.92
C VAL A 141 5.54 -10.35 13.30
N MET A 142 4.82 -9.55 12.52
CA MET A 142 3.40 -9.32 12.76
C MET A 142 2.57 -10.59 12.58
N ARG A 143 1.71 -10.86 13.58
CA ARG A 143 0.85 -12.04 13.64
C ARG A 143 -0.07 -12.17 12.44
N GLY A 144 -0.22 -13.41 11.95
CA GLY A 144 -1.17 -13.76 10.90
C GLY A 144 -0.83 -13.20 9.51
N THR A 145 0.37 -12.65 9.32
CA THR A 145 0.79 -12.08 8.05
C THR A 145 1.40 -13.12 7.10
N ALA A 146 1.42 -12.82 5.80
CA ALA A 146 2.16 -13.61 4.82
C ALA A 146 3.68 -13.62 5.13
N LEU A 147 4.18 -12.55 5.80
CA LEU A 147 5.57 -12.44 6.20
C LEU A 147 5.94 -13.53 7.22
N ALA A 148 5.09 -13.77 8.22
CA ALA A 148 5.32 -14.83 9.20
C ALA A 148 5.42 -16.20 8.53
N ARG A 149 4.46 -16.53 7.65
CA ARG A 149 4.48 -17.81 6.90
C ARG A 149 5.74 -17.95 6.05
N ARG A 150 6.16 -16.88 5.36
CA ARG A 150 7.39 -16.86 4.56
C ARG A 150 8.64 -17.15 5.39
N LEU A 151 8.78 -16.53 6.55
CA LEU A 151 9.90 -16.75 7.44
C LEU A 151 9.94 -18.20 7.93
N VAL A 152 8.80 -18.77 8.35
CA VAL A 152 8.68 -20.18 8.77
C VAL A 152 9.07 -21.11 7.62
N SER A 153 8.60 -20.87 6.39
CA SER A 153 8.99 -21.66 5.20
C SER A 153 10.48 -21.57 4.87
N ALA A 154 11.17 -20.52 5.33
CA ALA A 154 12.61 -20.34 5.20
C ALA A 154 13.40 -20.84 6.43
N ASN A 155 12.78 -21.63 7.31
CA ASN A 155 13.37 -22.15 8.57
C ASN A 155 13.84 -21.06 9.54
N VAL A 156 13.27 -19.87 9.50
CA VAL A 156 13.50 -18.80 10.47
C VAL A 156 12.59 -19.06 11.69
N ALA A 157 13.18 -19.15 12.89
CA ALA A 157 12.40 -19.19 14.12
C ALA A 157 11.75 -17.81 14.36
N VAL A 158 10.43 -17.78 14.49
CA VAL A 158 9.66 -16.53 14.63
C VAL A 158 8.92 -16.46 15.96
N ALA A 159 8.77 -15.24 16.47
CA ALA A 159 7.78 -14.92 17.50
C ALA A 159 6.81 -13.88 16.90
N GLU A 160 5.53 -14.26 16.85
CA GLU A 160 4.48 -13.40 16.33
C GLU A 160 3.99 -12.42 17.38
N VAL A 161 3.97 -11.12 17.04
CA VAL A 161 3.55 -10.03 17.90
C VAL A 161 2.25 -9.38 17.42
N GLY A 162 1.55 -8.71 18.33
CA GLY A 162 0.27 -8.05 18.03
C GLY A 162 0.43 -6.68 17.37
N SER A 163 1.58 -6.01 17.58
CA SER A 163 1.83 -4.68 17.02
C SER A 163 3.33 -4.41 16.79
N GLU A 164 3.66 -3.54 15.86
CA GLU A 164 5.04 -3.06 15.63
C GLU A 164 5.59 -2.34 16.88
N ARG A 165 4.76 -1.65 17.64
CA ARG A 165 5.15 -1.02 18.91
C ARG A 165 5.66 -2.05 19.91
N GLU A 166 4.94 -3.14 20.09
CA GLU A 166 5.34 -4.27 20.95
C GLU A 166 6.67 -4.86 20.45
N ALA A 167 6.80 -5.09 19.13
CA ALA A 167 8.02 -5.59 18.53
C ALA A 167 9.24 -4.70 18.83
N LEU A 168 9.10 -3.37 18.65
CA LEU A 168 10.18 -2.40 18.92
C LEU A 168 10.61 -2.41 20.38
N GLN A 169 9.66 -2.49 21.32
CA GLN A 169 9.95 -2.59 22.75
C GLN A 169 10.70 -3.89 23.07
N MET A 170 10.24 -5.04 22.58
CA MET A 170 10.89 -6.34 22.78
C MET A 170 12.32 -6.34 22.21
N LEU A 171 12.53 -5.74 21.04
CA LEU A 171 13.85 -5.62 20.41
C LEU A 171 14.81 -4.80 21.28
N VAL A 172 14.41 -3.61 21.72
CA VAL A 172 15.25 -2.75 22.57
C VAL A 172 15.54 -3.39 23.93
N MET A 173 14.58 -4.13 24.51
CA MET A 173 14.77 -4.92 25.74
C MET A 173 15.67 -6.15 25.54
N GLY A 174 16.14 -6.43 24.32
CA GLY A 174 16.97 -7.58 24.01
C GLY A 174 16.23 -8.93 24.06
N ARG A 175 14.89 -8.94 24.01
CA ARG A 175 14.08 -10.14 23.97
C ARG A 175 14.11 -10.82 22.60
N ALA A 176 14.48 -10.08 21.56
CA ALA A 176 14.73 -10.55 20.20
C ALA A 176 15.96 -9.84 19.62
N ASP A 177 16.51 -10.36 18.54
CA ASP A 177 17.66 -9.76 17.87
C ASP A 177 17.28 -9.06 16.55
N ALA A 178 16.08 -9.33 16.02
CA ALA A 178 15.59 -8.71 14.80
C ALA A 178 14.05 -8.63 14.76
N ILE A 179 13.55 -7.61 14.03
CA ILE A 179 12.17 -7.52 13.56
C ILE A 179 12.20 -7.61 12.05
N TYR A 180 11.35 -8.43 11.46
CA TYR A 180 11.15 -8.50 10.01
C TYR A 180 9.79 -7.91 9.65
N GLY A 181 9.77 -6.95 8.73
CA GLY A 181 8.52 -6.27 8.36
C GLY A 181 8.62 -5.39 7.13
N GLN A 182 7.53 -4.71 6.81
CA GLN A 182 7.49 -3.76 5.70
C GLN A 182 8.18 -2.44 6.09
N ASP A 183 9.05 -1.93 5.25
CA ASP A 183 9.89 -0.76 5.48
C ASP A 183 9.10 0.49 5.90
N ILE A 184 8.05 0.83 5.17
CA ILE A 184 7.23 2.03 5.43
C ILE A 184 6.57 1.94 6.81
N ASN A 185 6.00 0.77 7.18
CA ASN A 185 5.37 0.57 8.48
C ASN A 185 6.40 0.68 9.61
N LEU A 186 7.52 -0.04 9.50
CA LEU A 186 8.56 -0.03 10.51
C LEU A 186 9.17 1.37 10.69
N ARG A 187 9.46 2.11 9.60
CA ARG A 187 9.98 3.48 9.68
C ARG A 187 9.02 4.40 10.42
N ARG A 188 7.73 4.34 10.10
CA ARG A 188 6.71 5.12 10.79
C ARG A 188 6.71 4.83 12.31
N HIS A 189 6.68 3.55 12.69
CA HIS A 189 6.66 3.18 14.11
C HIS A 189 7.97 3.52 14.83
N VAL A 190 9.12 3.37 14.20
CA VAL A 190 10.41 3.81 14.74
C VAL A 190 10.39 5.32 14.97
N ALA A 191 9.96 6.12 14.00
CA ALA A 191 9.88 7.57 14.13
C ALA A 191 8.93 8.01 15.28
N GLN A 192 7.80 7.34 15.46
CA GLN A 192 6.83 7.62 16.52
C GLN A 192 7.30 7.16 17.91
N SER A 193 8.18 6.16 17.99
CA SER A 193 8.57 5.50 19.23
C SER A 193 9.63 6.25 20.05
N LYS A 194 10.30 7.26 19.48
CA LYS A 194 11.49 7.92 20.04
C LYS A 194 12.66 6.95 20.32
N LEU A 195 12.69 5.81 19.62
CA LEU A 195 13.73 4.78 19.75
C LEU A 195 14.72 4.79 18.57
N GLY A 196 14.65 5.79 17.69
CA GLY A 196 15.45 5.86 16.45
C GLY A 196 16.95 5.65 16.67
N ASP A 197 17.53 6.30 17.69
CA ASP A 197 18.96 6.20 18.00
C ASP A 197 19.39 4.82 18.51
N LYS A 198 18.45 4.00 18.98
CA LYS A 198 18.70 2.65 19.50
C LYS A 198 18.51 1.55 18.44
N LEU A 199 18.06 1.93 17.24
CA LEU A 199 17.64 1.00 16.19
C LEU A 199 18.34 1.32 14.88
N LYS A 200 18.56 0.29 14.07
CA LYS A 200 19.03 0.41 12.68
C LYS A 200 18.20 -0.44 11.74
N PHE A 201 18.03 0.05 10.54
CA PHE A 201 17.47 -0.72 9.43
C PHE A 201 18.59 -1.49 8.72
N GLY A 202 18.35 -2.77 8.45
CA GLY A 202 19.20 -3.57 7.58
C GLY A 202 19.28 -2.94 6.18
N ARG A 203 20.39 -3.15 5.50
CA ARG A 203 20.64 -2.61 4.15
C ARG A 203 19.88 -3.36 3.06
N THR A 204 19.56 -4.63 3.31
CA THR A 204 18.97 -5.54 2.34
C THR A 204 17.45 -5.41 2.33
N ALA A 205 16.90 -5.28 1.14
CA ALA A 205 15.49 -5.57 0.87
C ALA A 205 15.36 -7.06 0.55
N PHE A 206 14.80 -7.84 1.47
CA PHE A 206 14.62 -9.29 1.30
C PHE A 206 13.56 -9.63 0.24
N GLN A 207 12.67 -8.72 -0.01
CA GLN A 207 11.64 -8.78 -1.05
C GLN A 207 11.11 -7.39 -1.32
N GLU A 208 10.71 -7.17 -2.57
CA GLU A 208 9.96 -5.99 -2.98
C GLU A 208 8.59 -6.45 -3.51
N GLU A 209 7.53 -5.84 -3.02
CA GLU A 209 6.16 -6.21 -3.38
C GLU A 209 5.36 -4.95 -3.76
N PRO A 210 4.98 -4.81 -5.02
CA PRO A 210 4.15 -3.70 -5.46
C PRO A 210 2.72 -3.85 -4.92
N GLN A 211 2.13 -2.72 -4.55
CA GLN A 211 0.74 -2.59 -4.13
C GLN A 211 -0.09 -2.07 -5.30
N PHE A 212 -1.30 -2.57 -5.45
CA PHE A 212 -2.16 -2.27 -6.60
C PHE A 212 -3.56 -1.82 -6.17
N LEU A 213 -4.30 -1.25 -7.10
CA LEU A 213 -5.74 -1.08 -7.00
C LEU A 213 -6.42 -2.43 -7.33
N ALA A 214 -7.09 -3.02 -6.34
CA ALA A 214 -7.93 -4.21 -6.53
C ALA A 214 -9.34 -3.79 -6.95
N LEU A 215 -9.95 -4.54 -7.87
CA LEU A 215 -11.24 -4.27 -8.49
C LEU A 215 -12.11 -5.53 -8.41
N ARG A 216 -13.38 -5.42 -8.04
CA ARG A 216 -14.28 -6.58 -8.07
C ARG A 216 -14.29 -7.24 -9.46
N ALA A 217 -14.49 -8.54 -9.49
CA ALA A 217 -14.30 -9.34 -10.70
C ALA A 217 -15.22 -8.93 -11.88
N ASP A 218 -16.42 -8.48 -11.57
CA ASP A 218 -17.48 -8.10 -12.54
C ASP A 218 -17.57 -6.58 -12.76
N LEU A 219 -16.55 -5.79 -12.35
CA LEU A 219 -16.51 -4.35 -12.64
C LEU A 219 -16.53 -4.15 -14.18
N PRO A 220 -17.39 -3.28 -14.72
CA PRO A 220 -17.42 -3.00 -16.16
C PRO A 220 -16.04 -2.60 -16.69
N ALA A 221 -15.64 -3.14 -17.85
CA ALA A 221 -14.34 -2.89 -18.45
C ALA A 221 -14.04 -1.39 -18.69
N ALA A 222 -15.08 -0.61 -19.04
CA ALA A 222 -14.95 0.84 -19.20
C ALA A 222 -14.57 1.57 -17.90
N HIS A 223 -15.08 1.11 -16.75
CA HIS A 223 -14.74 1.67 -15.44
C HIS A 223 -13.30 1.30 -15.05
N GLU A 224 -12.89 0.06 -15.28
CA GLU A 224 -11.50 -0.38 -15.05
C GLU A 224 -10.51 0.40 -15.91
N GLU A 225 -10.82 0.58 -17.21
CA GLU A 225 -9.95 1.34 -18.12
C GLU A 225 -9.83 2.80 -17.68
N ARG A 226 -10.93 3.44 -17.28
CA ARG A 226 -10.95 4.82 -16.78
C ARG A 226 -10.06 4.98 -15.53
N LEU A 227 -10.19 4.07 -14.56
CA LEU A 227 -9.33 4.02 -13.37
C LEU A 227 -7.85 3.81 -13.74
N THR A 228 -7.59 2.87 -14.66
CA THR A 228 -6.25 2.57 -15.14
C THR A 228 -5.60 3.78 -15.81
N GLN A 229 -6.35 4.51 -16.63
CA GLN A 229 -5.86 5.73 -17.31
C GLN A 229 -5.52 6.83 -16.29
N ALA A 230 -6.36 7.05 -15.27
CA ALA A 230 -6.06 8.00 -14.21
C ALA A 230 -4.77 7.61 -13.46
N LEU A 231 -4.62 6.34 -13.11
CA LEU A 231 -3.41 5.84 -12.43
C LEU A 231 -2.14 5.96 -13.30
N ARG A 232 -2.22 5.65 -14.60
CA ARG A 232 -1.09 5.82 -15.53
C ARG A 232 -0.62 7.27 -15.64
N LYS A 233 -1.55 8.23 -15.60
CA LYS A 233 -1.19 9.66 -15.58
C LYS A 233 -0.44 10.02 -14.31
N LEU A 234 -0.94 9.58 -13.12
CA LEU A 234 -0.27 9.80 -11.83
C LEU A 234 1.09 9.08 -11.70
N GLU A 235 1.26 7.95 -12.38
CA GLU A 235 2.55 7.26 -12.49
C GLU A 235 3.52 8.07 -13.35
N LYS A 236 3.07 8.49 -14.54
CA LYS A 236 3.87 9.23 -15.53
C LYS A 236 4.35 10.58 -15.02
N ASP A 237 3.49 11.33 -14.32
CA ASP A 237 3.83 12.65 -13.77
C ASP A 237 4.61 12.57 -12.44
N GLY A 238 4.82 11.37 -11.91
CA GLY A 238 5.59 11.13 -10.69
C GLY A 238 4.82 11.31 -9.39
N THR A 239 3.52 11.61 -9.44
CA THR A 239 2.68 11.80 -8.25
C THR A 239 2.69 10.57 -7.33
N LEU A 240 2.56 9.35 -7.88
CA LEU A 240 2.59 8.12 -7.08
C LEU A 240 3.90 7.98 -6.31
N ARG A 241 5.03 8.32 -6.94
CA ARG A 241 6.36 8.29 -6.31
C ARG A 241 6.46 9.33 -5.18
N GLN A 242 6.07 10.57 -5.45
CA GLN A 242 6.09 11.65 -4.45
C GLN A 242 5.25 11.30 -3.21
N LEU A 243 4.06 10.74 -3.42
CA LEU A 243 3.21 10.29 -2.32
C LEU A 243 3.87 9.16 -1.52
N ALA A 244 4.46 8.16 -2.19
CA ALA A 244 5.16 7.07 -1.49
C ALA A 244 6.36 7.58 -0.68
N ASP A 245 7.15 8.51 -1.24
CA ASP A 245 8.34 9.07 -0.58
C ASP A 245 7.99 9.91 0.65
N LYS A 246 6.83 10.57 0.67
CA LYS A 246 6.29 11.29 1.83
C LYS A 246 6.09 10.39 3.07
N TYR A 247 5.89 9.08 2.87
CA TYR A 247 5.64 8.09 3.93
C TYR A 247 6.86 7.24 4.27
N ARG A 248 7.98 7.42 3.56
CA ARG A 248 9.27 6.75 3.85
C ARG A 248 10.12 7.59 4.79
#